data_5e5160f32c6e646763246c99eb6d1e31
#
_entry.id   5e5160f32c6e646763246c99eb6d1e31
#
_cell.length_a   1.000
_cell.length_b   1.000
_cell.length_c   1.000
_cell.angle_alpha   90.00
_cell.angle_beta   90.00
_cell.angle_gamma   90.00
#
_symmetry.space_group_name_H-M   'P 1'
#
loop_
_entity.id
_entity.type
_entity.pdbx_description
1 polymer ?
#
loop_
_entity_poly.entity_id
_entity_poly.type
_entity_poly.pdbx_seq_one_letter_code
_entity_poly.pdbx_strand_id
1 'polypeptide(L)'
;ATPEGTKKFAERQNQDSHKNYKNVHNLTLSNVGIGTYLGNPDTETDKLVEDAIKKSILGGINVIDSAINYRAQKAERSVGNAISELVDNNDISREEIFVSTKNGYVTNDGDIKEDLMQYVMREYGKTGIVKEGDISPGYHCMTLPYLNDQLERSLKNLGMDCVDLMYLHNSV
;
A
#
# COMPACT_ATOMS: atom_id res chain seq x y z
N ALA A 1 -2.94 -11.04 5.33
CA ALA A 1 -2.48 -11.61 6.62
C ALA A 1 -3.47 -12.63 7.16
N THR A 2 -2.97 -13.65 7.86
CA THR A 2 -3.82 -14.62 8.59
C THR A 2 -3.37 -14.72 10.05
N PRO A 3 -4.23 -15.18 10.97
CA PRO A 3 -3.85 -15.41 12.37
C PRO A 3 -2.63 -16.33 12.51
N GLU A 4 -2.61 -17.43 11.77
CA GLU A 4 -1.53 -18.41 11.78
C GLU A 4 -0.24 -17.84 11.18
N GLY A 5 -0.34 -17.14 10.04
CA GLY A 5 0.81 -16.53 9.37
C GLY A 5 1.48 -15.47 10.23
N THR A 6 0.71 -14.51 10.75
CA THR A 6 1.26 -13.43 11.59
C THR A 6 1.83 -13.94 12.91
N LYS A 7 1.23 -15.00 13.49
CA LYS A 7 1.76 -15.66 14.68
C LYS A 7 3.11 -16.33 14.37
N LYS A 8 3.18 -17.10 13.27
CA LYS A 8 4.41 -17.76 12.81
C LYS A 8 5.54 -16.73 12.57
N PHE A 9 5.20 -15.58 11.96
CA PHE A 9 6.15 -14.50 11.77
C PHE A 9 6.74 -14.01 13.11
N ALA A 10 5.88 -13.70 14.09
CA ALA A 10 6.32 -13.21 15.39
C ALA A 10 7.15 -14.25 16.17
N GLU A 11 6.80 -15.55 16.08
CA GLU A 11 7.51 -16.64 16.75
C GLU A 11 8.92 -16.88 16.19
N ARG A 12 9.18 -16.52 14.92
CA ARG A 12 10.54 -16.59 14.32
C ARG A 12 11.47 -15.52 14.86
N GLN A 13 10.93 -14.43 15.37
CA GLN A 13 11.75 -13.39 15.96
C GLN A 13 12.24 -13.83 17.34
N ASN A 14 13.37 -13.29 17.81
CA ASN A 14 14.02 -13.71 19.06
C ASN A 14 13.07 -13.75 20.27
N GLN A 15 13.35 -14.62 21.25
CA GLN A 15 12.50 -14.91 22.42
C GLN A 15 12.08 -13.69 23.25
N ASP A 16 12.80 -12.58 23.21
CA ASP A 16 12.42 -11.32 23.87
C ASP A 16 11.43 -10.47 23.05
N SER A 17 11.07 -10.91 21.86
CA SER A 17 10.22 -10.16 20.91
C SER A 17 8.75 -10.11 21.29
N HIS A 18 8.26 -10.92 22.23
CA HIS A 18 6.84 -10.94 22.64
C HIS A 18 6.30 -9.57 23.06
N LYS A 19 7.18 -8.67 23.54
CA LYS A 19 6.81 -7.28 23.89
C LYS A 19 6.65 -6.37 22.68
N ASN A 20 7.12 -6.80 21.50
CA ASN A 20 7.11 -6.02 20.27
C ASN A 20 5.89 -6.29 19.40
N TYR A 21 5.03 -7.22 19.79
CA TYR A 21 3.82 -7.59 19.07
C TYR A 21 2.59 -7.45 19.94
N LYS A 22 1.46 -7.15 19.29
CA LYS A 22 0.12 -7.13 19.91
C LYS A 22 -0.83 -8.00 19.11
N ASN A 23 -1.78 -8.62 19.81
CA ASN A 23 -2.90 -9.29 19.14
C ASN A 23 -3.99 -8.25 18.84
N VAL A 24 -4.32 -8.08 17.57
CA VAL A 24 -5.36 -7.19 17.06
C VAL A 24 -6.23 -7.99 16.09
N HIS A 25 -7.51 -8.16 16.38
CA HIS A 25 -8.43 -8.96 15.56
C HIS A 25 -7.89 -10.37 15.22
N ASN A 26 -7.32 -11.04 16.20
CA ASN A 26 -6.63 -12.34 16.09
C ASN A 26 -5.33 -12.34 15.27
N LEU A 27 -4.90 -11.21 14.72
CA LEU A 27 -3.61 -11.08 14.06
C LEU A 27 -2.53 -10.69 15.08
N THR A 28 -1.35 -11.27 14.97
CA THR A 28 -0.16 -10.93 15.78
C THR A 28 0.66 -9.89 15.03
N LEU A 29 0.46 -8.61 15.34
CA LEU A 29 1.04 -7.49 14.60
C LEU A 29 2.16 -6.81 15.40
N SER A 30 3.21 -6.38 14.70
CA SER A 30 4.29 -5.59 15.29
C SER A 30 3.76 -4.25 15.80
N ASN A 31 4.29 -3.78 16.95
CA ASN A 31 3.89 -2.51 17.57
C ASN A 31 4.27 -1.29 16.72
N VAL A 32 5.17 -1.48 15.76
CA VAL A 32 5.64 -0.46 14.81
C VAL A 32 5.35 -0.98 13.41
N GLY A 33 4.86 -0.11 12.53
CA GLY A 33 4.71 -0.35 11.10
C GLY A 33 5.66 0.52 10.28
N ILE A 34 5.91 0.14 9.03
CA ILE A 34 6.61 0.98 8.06
C ILE A 34 5.61 1.71 7.16
N GLY A 35 5.73 3.05 7.08
CA GLY A 35 4.99 3.91 6.16
C GLY A 35 5.81 4.24 4.91
N THR A 36 5.13 4.49 3.78
CA THR A 36 5.76 4.65 2.46
C THR A 36 5.48 6.01 1.80
N TYR A 37 5.08 7.01 2.60
CA TYR A 37 4.64 8.32 2.09
C TYR A 37 5.78 9.15 1.49
N LEU A 38 6.95 9.17 2.14
CA LEU A 38 8.03 10.13 1.83
C LEU A 38 8.81 9.75 0.56
N GLY A 39 9.40 10.76 -0.06
CA GLY A 39 10.29 10.64 -1.21
C GLY A 39 9.67 11.11 -2.53
N ASN A 40 10.46 11.08 -3.58
CA ASN A 40 10.06 11.49 -4.93
C ASN A 40 9.48 10.30 -5.73
N PRO A 41 8.66 10.57 -6.75
CA PRO A 41 8.17 9.52 -7.66
C PRO A 41 9.24 9.16 -8.72
N ASP A 42 10.43 8.73 -8.28
CA ASP A 42 11.55 8.36 -9.13
C ASP A 42 12.12 6.98 -8.78
N THR A 43 12.92 6.42 -9.69
CA THR A 43 13.49 5.07 -9.57
C THR A 43 14.51 4.95 -8.43
N GLU A 44 15.21 6.03 -8.09
CA GLU A 44 16.18 6.02 -6.98
C GLU A 44 15.43 5.86 -5.65
N THR A 45 14.38 6.65 -5.45
CA THR A 45 13.51 6.54 -4.28
C THR A 45 12.80 5.19 -4.22
N ASP A 46 12.34 4.63 -5.37
CA ASP A 46 11.72 3.31 -5.40
C ASP A 46 12.64 2.25 -4.79
N LYS A 47 13.91 2.19 -5.21
CA LYS A 47 14.89 1.25 -4.66
C LYS A 47 15.15 1.44 -3.17
N LEU A 48 15.27 2.68 -2.72
CA LEU A 48 15.48 2.99 -1.30
C LEU A 48 14.28 2.53 -0.45
N VAL A 49 13.06 2.72 -0.94
CA VAL A 49 11.83 2.29 -0.25
C VAL A 49 11.71 0.77 -0.25
N GLU A 50 11.97 0.11 -1.38
CA GLU A 50 11.99 -1.36 -1.47
C GLU A 50 12.99 -1.97 -0.48
N ASP A 51 14.21 -1.44 -0.42
CA ASP A 51 15.23 -1.89 0.52
C ASP A 51 14.86 -1.63 1.98
N ALA A 52 14.25 -0.49 2.27
CA ALA A 52 13.76 -0.17 3.61
C ALA A 52 12.65 -1.13 4.05
N ILE A 53 11.70 -1.46 3.16
CA ILE A 53 10.62 -2.41 3.43
C ILE A 53 11.21 -3.81 3.70
N LYS A 54 12.09 -4.30 2.81
CA LYS A 54 12.73 -5.62 2.98
C LYS A 54 13.47 -5.71 4.31
N LYS A 55 14.30 -4.71 4.64
CA LYS A 55 15.04 -4.66 5.92
C LYS A 55 14.11 -4.59 7.13
N SER A 56 13.02 -3.85 7.03
CA SER A 56 12.02 -3.75 8.10
C SER A 56 11.32 -5.08 8.35
N ILE A 57 10.91 -5.78 7.30
CA ILE A 57 10.27 -7.10 7.41
C ILE A 57 11.25 -8.12 8.01
N LEU A 58 12.47 -8.20 7.47
CA LEU A 58 13.51 -9.11 8.00
C LEU A 58 13.93 -8.76 9.42
N GLY A 59 13.77 -7.49 9.82
CA GLY A 59 13.98 -6.99 11.18
C GLY A 59 12.78 -7.20 12.13
N GLY A 60 11.70 -7.83 11.69
CA GLY A 60 10.56 -8.20 12.54
C GLY A 60 9.35 -7.27 12.47
N ILE A 61 9.25 -6.37 11.49
CA ILE A 61 8.07 -5.54 11.25
C ILE A 61 7.16 -6.25 10.23
N ASN A 62 5.91 -6.53 10.60
CA ASN A 62 4.95 -7.16 9.70
C ASN A 62 3.72 -6.28 9.39
N VAL A 63 3.80 -4.98 9.65
CA VAL A 63 2.76 -3.99 9.32
C VAL A 63 3.32 -2.98 8.32
N ILE A 64 2.67 -2.86 7.16
CA ILE A 64 3.04 -1.92 6.10
C ILE A 64 1.85 -1.02 5.80
N ASP A 65 2.09 0.29 5.77
CA ASP A 65 1.10 1.30 5.43
C ASP A 65 1.48 2.06 4.16
N SER A 66 0.58 2.06 3.18
CA SER A 66 0.73 2.76 1.92
C SER A 66 -0.54 3.55 1.58
N ALA A 67 -0.56 4.17 0.41
CA ALA A 67 -1.74 4.75 -0.23
C ALA A 67 -1.49 4.87 -1.74
N ILE A 68 -2.56 4.79 -2.53
CA ILE A 68 -2.44 4.88 -3.98
C ILE A 68 -1.85 6.21 -4.46
N ASN A 69 -2.12 7.32 -3.75
CA ASN A 69 -1.58 8.62 -4.10
C ASN A 69 -0.13 8.87 -3.63
N TYR A 70 0.44 7.99 -2.81
CA TYR A 70 1.82 8.15 -2.36
C TYR A 70 2.78 7.98 -3.52
N ARG A 71 3.61 9.00 -3.73
CA ARG A 71 4.56 9.06 -4.84
C ARG A 71 3.92 8.74 -6.20
N ALA A 72 2.67 9.21 -6.41
CA ALA A 72 1.91 8.97 -7.65
C ALA A 72 1.86 7.47 -8.02
N GLN A 73 1.33 6.64 -7.14
CA GLN A 73 1.16 5.18 -7.24
C GLN A 73 2.45 4.35 -7.06
N LYS A 74 3.64 4.96 -7.13
CA LYS A 74 4.92 4.25 -7.06
C LYS A 74 5.19 3.64 -5.67
N ALA A 75 4.60 4.21 -4.60
CA ALA A 75 4.75 3.66 -3.25
C ALA A 75 4.15 2.24 -3.14
N GLU A 76 2.96 2.02 -3.69
CA GLU A 76 2.35 0.69 -3.71
C GLU A 76 3.16 -0.30 -4.56
N ARG A 77 3.70 0.15 -5.72
CA ARG A 77 4.57 -0.68 -6.55
C ARG A 77 5.84 -1.09 -5.82
N SER A 78 6.46 -0.18 -5.08
CA SER A 78 7.63 -0.51 -4.24
C SER A 78 7.29 -1.51 -3.14
N VAL A 79 6.11 -1.40 -2.51
CA VAL A 79 5.63 -2.40 -1.53
C VAL A 79 5.45 -3.76 -2.19
N GLY A 80 4.79 -3.80 -3.33
CA GLY A 80 4.56 -5.04 -4.09
C GLY A 80 5.86 -5.73 -4.47
N ASN A 81 6.79 -4.99 -5.06
CA ASN A 81 8.11 -5.52 -5.46
C ASN A 81 8.89 -6.09 -4.27
N ALA A 82 8.94 -5.35 -3.15
CA ALA A 82 9.67 -5.78 -1.96
C ALA A 82 9.09 -7.06 -1.35
N ILE A 83 7.75 -7.16 -1.25
CA ILE A 83 7.09 -8.34 -0.71
C ILE A 83 7.25 -9.53 -1.67
N SER A 84 7.04 -9.34 -2.98
CA SER A 84 7.21 -10.40 -3.97
C SER A 84 8.62 -11.00 -3.93
N GLU A 85 9.66 -10.16 -3.89
CA GLU A 85 11.05 -10.62 -3.80
C GLU A 85 11.30 -11.48 -2.54
N LEU A 86 10.78 -11.06 -1.37
CA LEU A 86 10.92 -11.82 -0.13
C LEU A 86 10.13 -13.14 -0.15
N VAL A 87 8.97 -13.16 -0.80
CA VAL A 87 8.18 -14.39 -0.97
C VAL A 87 8.88 -15.36 -1.93
N ASP A 88 9.38 -14.87 -3.06
CA ASP A 88 10.10 -15.66 -4.06
C ASP A 88 11.37 -16.28 -3.48
N ASN A 89 12.04 -15.56 -2.58
CA ASN A 89 13.21 -16.06 -1.84
C ASN A 89 12.85 -17.03 -0.70
N ASN A 90 11.57 -17.25 -0.40
CA ASN A 90 11.08 -18.01 0.76
C ASN A 90 11.48 -17.43 2.12
N ASP A 91 11.76 -16.13 2.21
CA ASP A 91 12.03 -15.43 3.46
C ASP A 91 10.77 -15.24 4.30
N ILE A 92 9.63 -15.02 3.61
CA ILE A 92 8.29 -14.85 4.21
C ILE A 92 7.22 -15.53 3.34
N SER A 93 5.99 -15.62 3.88
CA SER A 93 4.78 -15.84 3.08
C SER A 93 3.86 -14.61 3.14
N ARG A 94 2.97 -14.44 2.14
CA ARG A 94 2.04 -13.28 2.09
C ARG A 94 1.15 -13.21 3.35
N GLU A 95 0.78 -14.34 3.91
CA GLU A 95 -0.07 -14.45 5.10
C GLU A 95 0.58 -13.86 6.36
N GLU A 96 1.88 -13.69 6.37
CA GLU A 96 2.64 -13.18 7.51
C GLU A 96 2.62 -11.66 7.64
N ILE A 97 2.33 -10.95 6.53
CA ILE A 97 2.45 -9.50 6.41
C ILE A 97 1.09 -8.83 6.31
N PHE A 98 0.83 -7.84 7.17
CA PHE A 98 -0.34 -6.98 7.13
C PHE A 98 -0.06 -5.76 6.24
N VAL A 99 -0.86 -5.60 5.19
CA VAL A 99 -0.73 -4.49 4.24
C VAL A 99 -1.99 -3.64 4.28
N SER A 100 -1.83 -2.37 4.62
CA SER A 100 -2.88 -1.36 4.48
C SER A 100 -2.59 -0.40 3.34
N THR A 101 -3.65 0.05 2.68
CA THR A 101 -3.59 1.14 1.70
C THR A 101 -4.79 2.06 1.85
N LYS A 102 -4.84 3.13 1.06
CA LYS A 102 -5.88 4.16 1.14
C LYS A 102 -6.28 4.61 -0.25
N ASN A 103 -7.58 4.87 -0.45
CA ASN A 103 -8.11 5.41 -1.69
C ASN A 103 -8.99 6.66 -1.47
N GLY A 104 -9.51 7.22 -2.57
CA GLY A 104 -10.32 8.42 -2.54
C GLY A 104 -9.54 9.71 -2.85
N TYR A 105 -8.24 9.76 -2.60
CA TYR A 105 -7.39 10.88 -3.00
C TYR A 105 -6.99 10.72 -4.47
N VAL A 106 -7.29 11.74 -5.30
CA VAL A 106 -7.01 11.69 -6.74
C VAL A 106 -5.51 11.85 -7.00
N THR A 107 -4.96 10.95 -7.80
CA THR A 107 -3.53 10.94 -8.16
C THR A 107 -3.33 10.64 -9.64
N ASN A 108 -2.20 11.08 -10.17
CA ASN A 108 -1.68 10.64 -11.48
C ASN A 108 -0.82 9.37 -11.33
N ASP A 109 -0.12 9.01 -12.40
CA ASP A 109 0.84 7.91 -12.43
C ASP A 109 2.27 8.47 -12.54
N GLY A 110 3.14 8.14 -11.60
CA GLY A 110 4.52 8.65 -11.54
C GLY A 110 5.42 8.16 -12.69
N ASP A 111 5.01 7.14 -13.43
CA ASP A 111 5.71 6.66 -14.62
C ASP A 111 5.27 7.39 -15.90
N ILE A 112 4.21 8.21 -15.82
CA ILE A 112 3.65 8.97 -16.93
C ILE A 112 3.90 10.46 -16.73
N LYS A 113 4.59 11.10 -17.68
CA LYS A 113 4.81 12.55 -17.67
C LYS A 113 3.57 13.28 -18.19
N GLU A 114 2.58 13.43 -17.34
CA GLU A 114 1.31 14.06 -17.64
C GLU A 114 0.85 14.89 -16.45
N ASP A 115 0.22 16.03 -16.71
CA ASP A 115 -0.43 16.83 -15.67
C ASP A 115 -1.56 16.04 -15.00
N LEU A 116 -1.77 16.26 -13.68
CA LEU A 116 -2.79 15.54 -12.92
C LEU A 116 -4.18 15.59 -13.57
N MET A 117 -4.62 16.77 -13.99
CA MET A 117 -5.98 16.90 -14.54
C MET A 117 -6.08 16.30 -15.95
N GLN A 118 -5.01 16.36 -16.74
CA GLN A 118 -4.96 15.68 -18.04
C GLN A 118 -5.05 14.16 -17.86
N TYR A 119 -4.28 13.61 -16.90
CA TYR A 119 -4.35 12.21 -16.52
C TYR A 119 -5.75 11.80 -16.08
N VAL A 120 -6.35 12.55 -15.16
CA VAL A 120 -7.71 12.32 -14.64
C VAL A 120 -8.75 12.33 -15.76
N MET A 121 -8.69 13.31 -16.63
CA MET A 121 -9.65 13.40 -17.77
C MET A 121 -9.47 12.24 -18.75
N ARG A 122 -8.26 11.81 -18.99
CA ARG A 122 -7.97 10.68 -19.89
C ARG A 122 -8.38 9.34 -19.28
N GLU A 123 -7.97 9.08 -18.05
CA GLU A 123 -8.19 7.77 -17.38
C GLU A 123 -9.62 7.61 -16.87
N TYR A 124 -10.17 8.64 -16.24
CA TYR A 124 -11.44 8.53 -15.52
C TYR A 124 -12.58 9.30 -16.16
N GLY A 125 -12.30 10.47 -16.75
CA GLY A 125 -13.32 11.31 -17.37
C GLY A 125 -13.88 10.67 -18.65
N LYS A 126 -13.02 10.23 -19.57
CA LYS A 126 -13.43 9.58 -20.82
C LYS A 126 -14.13 8.24 -20.63
N THR A 127 -13.79 7.54 -19.54
CA THR A 127 -14.42 6.25 -19.19
C THR A 127 -15.72 6.42 -18.39
N GLY A 128 -16.02 7.66 -17.94
CA GLY A 128 -17.20 7.94 -17.13
C GLY A 128 -17.10 7.52 -15.66
N ILE A 129 -15.89 7.11 -15.20
CA ILE A 129 -15.62 6.77 -13.80
C ILE A 129 -15.72 8.02 -12.93
N VAL A 130 -15.23 9.17 -13.44
CA VAL A 130 -15.33 10.48 -12.80
C VAL A 130 -16.12 11.42 -13.71
N LYS A 131 -17.12 12.10 -13.15
CA LYS A 131 -17.95 13.10 -13.82
C LYS A 131 -17.63 14.49 -13.30
N GLU A 132 -18.14 15.51 -14.00
CA GLU A 132 -18.05 16.89 -13.56
C GLU A 132 -18.66 17.04 -12.16
N GLY A 133 -17.94 17.64 -11.23
CA GLY A 133 -18.37 17.84 -9.84
C GLY A 133 -18.03 16.68 -8.88
N ASP A 134 -17.55 15.53 -9.36
CA ASP A 134 -17.20 14.38 -8.51
C ASP A 134 -15.92 14.59 -7.71
N ILE A 135 -15.02 15.48 -8.18
CA ILE A 135 -13.76 15.79 -7.49
C ILE A 135 -13.95 17.04 -6.65
N SER A 136 -13.73 16.90 -5.36
CA SER A 136 -13.76 18.02 -4.41
C SER A 136 -12.56 18.97 -4.59
N PRO A 137 -12.62 20.23 -4.08
CA PRO A 137 -11.47 21.15 -4.11
C PRO A 137 -10.20 20.59 -3.45
N GLY A 138 -10.33 19.64 -2.51
CA GLY A 138 -9.22 18.93 -1.88
C GLY A 138 -8.69 17.73 -2.66
N TYR A 139 -9.00 17.61 -3.95
CA TYR A 139 -8.60 16.49 -4.80
C TYR A 139 -9.09 15.11 -4.31
N HIS A 140 -10.29 15.04 -3.74
CA HIS A 140 -10.91 13.78 -3.35
C HIS A 140 -12.07 13.45 -4.27
N CYS A 141 -12.18 12.18 -4.65
CA CYS A 141 -13.34 11.60 -5.31
C CYS A 141 -13.80 10.39 -4.51
N MET A 142 -14.97 10.52 -3.87
CA MET A 142 -15.55 9.48 -3.01
C MET A 142 -16.72 8.77 -3.68
N THR A 143 -16.84 8.87 -5.01
CA THR A 143 -17.86 8.13 -5.75
C THR A 143 -17.52 6.65 -5.81
N LEU A 144 -18.54 5.80 -5.74
CA LEU A 144 -18.35 4.36 -5.74
C LEU A 144 -17.61 3.84 -7.00
N PRO A 145 -17.91 4.33 -8.23
CA PRO A 145 -17.13 3.92 -9.41
C PRO A 145 -15.63 4.22 -9.29
N TYR A 146 -15.28 5.41 -8.76
CA TYR A 146 -13.89 5.79 -8.58
C TYR A 146 -13.20 4.95 -7.48
N LEU A 147 -13.85 4.75 -6.35
CA LEU A 147 -13.29 3.94 -5.25
C LEU A 147 -13.05 2.49 -5.67
N ASN A 148 -13.94 1.90 -6.47
CA ASN A 148 -13.76 0.56 -7.02
C ASN A 148 -12.57 0.49 -8.00
N ASP A 149 -12.48 1.44 -8.94
CA ASP A 149 -11.32 1.53 -9.85
C ASP A 149 -10.00 1.69 -9.08
N GLN A 150 -9.98 2.53 -8.04
CA GLN A 150 -8.78 2.72 -7.22
C GLN A 150 -8.38 1.46 -6.44
N LEU A 151 -9.34 0.67 -5.96
CA LEU A 151 -9.05 -0.60 -5.31
C LEU A 151 -8.38 -1.57 -6.30
N GLU A 152 -8.94 -1.72 -7.50
CA GLU A 152 -8.36 -2.58 -8.53
C GLU A 152 -6.94 -2.13 -8.92
N ARG A 153 -6.71 -0.81 -9.04
CA ARG A 153 -5.37 -0.26 -9.31
C ARG A 153 -4.40 -0.52 -8.16
N SER A 154 -4.83 -0.35 -6.92
CA SER A 154 -4.01 -0.66 -5.74
C SER A 154 -3.60 -2.14 -5.71
N LEU A 155 -4.54 -3.05 -5.95
CA LEU A 155 -4.23 -4.49 -6.03
C LEU A 155 -3.22 -4.79 -7.15
N LYS A 156 -3.38 -4.15 -8.32
CA LYS A 156 -2.44 -4.28 -9.44
C LYS A 156 -1.06 -3.70 -9.09
N ASN A 157 -0.99 -2.51 -8.50
CA ASN A 157 0.27 -1.89 -8.07
C ASN A 157 1.01 -2.76 -7.05
N LEU A 158 0.28 -3.31 -6.08
CA LEU A 158 0.81 -4.17 -5.02
C LEU A 158 1.14 -5.58 -5.53
N GLY A 159 0.62 -6.01 -6.69
CA GLY A 159 0.76 -7.38 -7.18
C GLY A 159 0.09 -8.40 -6.26
N MET A 160 -1.06 -8.05 -5.68
CA MET A 160 -1.76 -8.84 -4.66
C MET A 160 -3.23 -9.03 -5.03
N ASP A 161 -3.81 -10.16 -4.59
CA ASP A 161 -5.24 -10.44 -4.76
C ASP A 161 -6.12 -9.75 -3.69
N CYS A 162 -5.52 -9.37 -2.56
CA CYS A 162 -6.20 -8.66 -1.47
C CYS A 162 -5.24 -7.78 -0.67
N VAL A 163 -5.79 -6.72 -0.07
CA VAL A 163 -5.18 -5.96 1.02
C VAL A 163 -5.88 -6.32 2.33
N ASP A 164 -5.18 -6.14 3.45
CA ASP A 164 -5.72 -6.47 4.78
C ASP A 164 -6.60 -5.36 5.33
N LEU A 165 -6.34 -4.11 4.91
CA LEU A 165 -7.13 -2.94 5.30
C LEU A 165 -7.09 -1.87 4.19
N MET A 166 -8.27 -1.34 3.87
CA MET A 166 -8.43 -0.20 2.97
C MET A 166 -9.05 0.98 3.74
N TYR A 167 -8.38 2.12 3.73
CA TYR A 167 -8.92 3.37 4.28
C TYR A 167 -9.52 4.27 3.20
N LEU A 168 -10.53 5.05 3.57
CA LEU A 168 -10.87 6.28 2.84
C LEU A 168 -9.92 7.39 3.30
N HIS A 169 -9.13 7.93 2.37
CA HIS A 169 -8.01 8.81 2.67
C HIS A 169 -8.48 10.24 2.96
N ASN A 170 -8.32 10.71 4.20
CA ASN A 170 -8.71 12.08 4.62
C ASN A 170 -10.15 12.42 4.21
N SER A 171 -11.09 11.57 4.54
CA SER A 171 -12.50 11.66 4.13
C SER A 171 -13.34 12.71 4.90
N VAL A 172 -12.73 13.59 5.67
CA VAL A 172 -13.38 14.65 6.46
C VAL A 172 -13.14 16.02 5.87
#